data_263646d0b0e31bb745604161b2d3943a
#
_entry.id   263646d0b0e31bb745604161b2d3943a
#
_cell.length_a   1.000
_cell.length_b   1.000
_cell.length_c   1.000
_cell.angle_alpha   90.00
_cell.angle_beta   90.00
_cell.angle_gamma   90.00
#
_symmetry.space_group_name_H-M   'P 1'
#
loop_
_entity.id
_entity.type
_entity.pdbx_description
1 polymer ?
#
loop_
_entity_poly.entity_id
_entity_poly.type
_entity_poly.pdbx_seq_one_letter_code
_entity_poly.pdbx_strand_id
1 'polypeptide(L)'
;MFYNRRQRLSAGFTLIEILVTIAVIAILLGLISSGGTVARKKAQVYRAQTMIASLETALAMYHADFGAYPASGNINLVNLLADKATYGAFADWQGPYISFKKDDLNGTIPGAALEDSWDNSYNYVNSGTTYTIRSSGPDGASLTADDITND
;
A
#
# COMPACT_ATOMS: atom_id res chain seq x y z
N MET A 1 -54.01 -46.00 24.33
CA MET A 1 -52.66 -45.65 23.82
C MET A 1 -52.51 -44.15 24.04
N PHE A 2 -51.87 -43.70 25.14
CA PHE A 2 -51.77 -42.29 25.52
C PHE A 2 -50.44 -41.74 25.01
N TYR A 3 -50.51 -40.81 24.06
CA TYR A 3 -49.35 -40.14 23.47
C TYR A 3 -48.91 -38.99 24.40
N ASN A 4 -47.83 -39.17 25.14
CA ASN A 4 -47.30 -38.20 26.07
C ASN A 4 -46.41 -37.17 25.32
N ARG A 5 -47.00 -36.04 24.94
CA ARG A 5 -46.32 -34.92 24.30
C ARG A 5 -45.47 -34.19 25.36
N ARG A 6 -44.18 -34.48 25.43
CA ARG A 6 -43.24 -33.67 26.22
C ARG A 6 -43.20 -32.29 25.63
N GLN A 7 -43.78 -31.33 26.33
CA GLN A 7 -43.57 -29.91 26.03
C GLN A 7 -42.12 -29.57 26.35
N ARG A 8 -41.36 -29.18 25.33
CA ARG A 8 -40.04 -28.56 25.52
C ARG A 8 -40.27 -27.15 26.06
N LEU A 9 -39.92 -26.92 27.29
CA LEU A 9 -39.84 -25.56 27.85
C LEU A 9 -38.76 -24.84 27.08
N SER A 10 -39.10 -23.86 26.23
CA SER A 10 -38.19 -22.94 25.67
C SER A 10 -37.70 -21.99 26.78
N ALA A 11 -36.45 -22.09 27.13
CA ALA A 11 -35.81 -21.12 28.03
C ALA A 11 -35.81 -19.75 27.32
N GLY A 12 -36.58 -18.80 27.82
CA GLY A 12 -36.58 -17.42 27.36
C GLY A 12 -35.35 -16.69 27.94
N PHE A 13 -34.80 -15.78 27.17
CA PHE A 13 -33.72 -14.89 27.64
C PHE A 13 -34.20 -14.00 28.80
N THR A 14 -33.35 -13.85 29.82
CA THR A 14 -33.64 -12.97 30.94
C THR A 14 -33.30 -11.51 30.57
N LEU A 15 -34.02 -10.55 31.16
CA LEU A 15 -33.77 -9.12 30.94
C LEU A 15 -32.34 -8.73 31.34
N ILE A 16 -31.82 -9.37 32.40
CA ILE A 16 -30.44 -9.12 32.85
C ILE A 16 -29.40 -9.61 31.85
N GLU A 17 -29.65 -10.72 31.17
CA GLU A 17 -28.74 -11.28 30.17
C GLU A 17 -28.61 -10.37 28.94
N ILE A 18 -29.70 -9.79 28.49
CA ILE A 18 -29.67 -8.80 27.41
C ILE A 18 -28.97 -7.51 27.88
N LEU A 19 -29.24 -7.05 29.11
CA LEU A 19 -28.61 -5.86 29.65
C LEU A 19 -27.09 -6.01 29.75
N VAL A 20 -26.61 -7.14 30.24
CA VAL A 20 -25.17 -7.44 30.34
C VAL A 20 -24.51 -7.53 28.96
N THR A 21 -25.19 -8.19 28.00
CA THR A 21 -24.62 -8.30 26.63
C THR A 21 -24.48 -6.97 25.95
N ILE A 22 -25.49 -6.10 26.00
CA ILE A 22 -25.38 -4.75 25.40
C ILE A 22 -24.33 -3.88 26.11
N ALA A 23 -24.18 -4.02 27.45
CA ALA A 23 -23.15 -3.30 28.18
C ALA A 23 -21.73 -3.72 27.75
N VAL A 24 -21.49 -5.01 27.59
CA VAL A 24 -20.21 -5.56 27.11
C VAL A 24 -19.94 -5.07 25.67
N ILE A 25 -20.94 -5.15 24.78
CA ILE A 25 -20.80 -4.66 23.40
C ILE A 25 -20.47 -3.18 23.38
N ALA A 26 -21.13 -2.37 24.19
CA ALA A 26 -20.88 -0.93 24.27
C ALA A 26 -19.43 -0.61 24.70
N ILE A 27 -18.91 -1.35 25.69
CA ILE A 27 -17.51 -1.20 26.13
C ILE A 27 -16.54 -1.60 25.00
N LEU A 28 -16.78 -2.72 24.34
CA LEU A 28 -15.92 -3.19 23.23
C LEU A 28 -15.91 -2.20 22.06
N LEU A 29 -17.07 -1.66 21.67
CA LEU A 29 -17.17 -0.65 20.61
C LEU A 29 -16.44 0.65 21.00
N GLY A 30 -16.50 1.05 22.28
CA GLY A 30 -15.77 2.20 22.79
C GLY A 30 -14.25 2.06 22.68
N LEU A 31 -13.71 0.87 22.93
CA LEU A 31 -12.26 0.58 22.82
C LEU A 31 -11.76 0.56 21.38
N ILE A 32 -12.57 0.09 20.44
CA ILE A 32 -12.19 -0.01 19.00
C ILE A 32 -12.16 1.37 18.34
N SER A 33 -12.99 2.32 18.81
CA SER A 33 -13.22 3.61 18.14
C SER A 33 -11.99 4.53 18.14
N SER A 34 -11.08 4.42 19.11
CA SER A 34 -9.95 5.35 19.28
C SER A 34 -8.64 4.95 18.57
N GLY A 35 -8.48 3.68 18.16
CA GLY A 35 -7.23 3.18 17.57
C GLY A 35 -7.14 3.24 16.04
N GLY A 36 -8.26 3.37 15.35
CA GLY A 36 -8.34 3.15 13.89
C GLY A 36 -7.59 4.19 13.05
N THR A 37 -7.60 5.45 13.44
CA THR A 37 -6.97 6.53 12.67
C THR A 37 -5.44 6.51 12.76
N VAL A 38 -4.88 6.23 13.92
CA VAL A 38 -3.43 6.12 14.13
C VAL A 38 -2.88 4.90 13.40
N ALA A 39 -3.58 3.77 13.48
CA ALA A 39 -3.20 2.55 12.78
C ALA A 39 -3.20 2.74 11.25
N ARG A 40 -4.20 3.42 10.70
CA ARG A 40 -4.27 3.75 9.25
C ARG A 40 -3.10 4.63 8.82
N LYS A 41 -2.80 5.71 9.54
CA LYS A 41 -1.67 6.60 9.22
C LYS A 41 -0.35 5.83 9.21
N LYS A 42 -0.10 4.98 10.21
CA LYS A 42 1.10 4.14 10.24
C LYS A 42 1.14 3.16 9.06
N ALA A 43 0.02 2.54 8.72
CA ALA A 43 -0.05 1.61 7.59
C ALA A 43 0.26 2.30 6.26
N GLN A 44 -0.19 3.53 6.04
CA GLN A 44 0.14 4.34 4.86
C GLN A 44 1.64 4.63 4.76
N VAL A 45 2.27 5.05 5.88
CA VAL A 45 3.72 5.28 5.93
C VAL A 45 4.50 4.00 5.62
N TYR A 46 4.16 2.87 6.25
CA TYR A 46 4.80 1.59 5.97
C TYR A 46 4.62 1.14 4.51
N ARG A 47 3.46 1.40 3.91
CA ARG A 47 3.22 1.10 2.50
C ARG A 47 4.15 1.91 1.60
N ALA A 48 4.31 3.21 1.85
CA ALA A 48 5.23 4.06 1.10
C ALA A 48 6.69 3.61 1.27
N GLN A 49 7.13 3.29 2.50
CA GLN A 49 8.48 2.74 2.76
C GLN A 49 8.71 1.42 2.02
N THR A 50 7.73 0.51 2.05
CA THR A 50 7.82 -0.78 1.35
C THR A 50 7.89 -0.59 -0.16
N MET A 51 7.16 0.37 -0.72
CA MET A 51 7.23 0.69 -2.14
C MET A 51 8.62 1.21 -2.51
N ILE A 52 9.19 2.14 -1.75
CA ILE A 52 10.53 2.64 -1.96
C ILE A 52 11.55 1.49 -1.93
N ALA A 53 11.52 0.61 -0.94
CA ALA A 53 12.43 -0.54 -0.86
C ALA A 53 12.27 -1.51 -2.06
N SER A 54 11.04 -1.67 -2.56
CA SER A 54 10.78 -2.47 -3.76
C SER A 54 11.37 -1.82 -5.03
N LEU A 55 11.26 -0.49 -5.13
CA LEU A 55 11.86 0.28 -6.21
C LEU A 55 13.39 0.24 -6.16
N GLU A 56 14.00 0.33 -4.99
CA GLU A 56 15.46 0.18 -4.82
C GLU A 56 15.95 -1.16 -5.32
N THR A 57 15.21 -2.24 -4.99
CA THR A 57 15.53 -3.59 -5.48
C THR A 57 15.42 -3.66 -7.01
N ALA A 58 14.36 -3.11 -7.59
CA ALA A 58 14.15 -3.09 -9.03
C ALA A 58 15.20 -2.24 -9.76
N LEU A 59 15.59 -1.11 -9.18
CA LEU A 59 16.65 -0.24 -9.69
C LEU A 59 18.03 -0.92 -9.65
N ALA A 60 18.31 -1.69 -8.61
CA ALA A 60 19.55 -2.45 -8.52
C ALA A 60 19.62 -3.53 -9.62
N MET A 61 18.50 -4.20 -9.91
CA MET A 61 18.41 -5.18 -11.01
C MET A 61 18.58 -4.49 -12.38
N TYR A 62 17.88 -3.39 -12.60
CA TYR A 62 18.02 -2.59 -13.81
C TYR A 62 19.47 -2.10 -14.02
N HIS A 63 20.10 -1.61 -12.95
CA HIS A 63 21.49 -1.15 -13.00
C HIS A 63 22.46 -2.29 -13.31
N ALA A 64 22.20 -3.51 -12.84
CA ALA A 64 23.03 -4.68 -13.16
C ALA A 64 23.00 -5.01 -14.67
N ASP A 65 21.86 -4.81 -15.34
CA ASP A 65 21.71 -5.08 -16.77
C ASP A 65 22.28 -3.95 -17.65
N PHE A 66 22.05 -2.68 -17.26
CA PHE A 66 22.37 -1.51 -18.09
C PHE A 66 23.61 -0.73 -17.65
N GLY A 67 24.16 -1.00 -16.47
CA GLY A 67 25.28 -0.25 -15.89
C GLY A 67 24.93 1.20 -15.50
N ALA A 68 23.66 1.59 -15.56
CA ALA A 68 23.18 2.94 -15.25
C ALA A 68 21.75 2.88 -14.68
N TYR A 69 21.38 3.91 -13.93
CA TYR A 69 20.00 4.05 -13.45
C TYR A 69 19.08 4.69 -14.51
N PRO A 70 17.77 4.42 -14.51
CA PRO A 70 16.81 5.07 -15.39
C PRO A 70 16.91 6.59 -15.36
N ALA A 71 16.57 7.27 -16.46
CA ALA A 71 16.46 8.73 -16.47
C ALA A 71 15.44 9.23 -15.44
N SER A 72 15.67 10.41 -14.87
CA SER A 72 14.78 11.03 -13.89
C SER A 72 13.35 11.14 -14.39
N GLY A 73 12.41 11.07 -13.44
CA GLY A 73 10.98 11.21 -13.68
C GLY A 73 10.20 9.94 -13.39
N ASN A 74 9.06 10.10 -12.75
CA ASN A 74 8.21 9.02 -12.27
C ASN A 74 7.71 8.11 -13.42
N ILE A 75 7.18 8.71 -14.49
CA ILE A 75 6.66 7.96 -15.66
C ILE A 75 7.79 7.16 -16.33
N ASN A 76 8.98 7.75 -16.47
CA ASN A 76 10.14 7.05 -17.03
C ASN A 76 10.55 5.86 -16.15
N LEU A 77 10.56 6.06 -14.83
CA LEU A 77 10.84 5.01 -13.87
C LEU A 77 9.87 3.82 -14.04
N VAL A 78 8.57 4.10 -14.03
CA VAL A 78 7.52 3.07 -14.17
C VAL A 78 7.66 2.31 -15.50
N ASN A 79 7.83 3.04 -16.60
CA ASN A 79 7.95 2.43 -17.92
C ASN A 79 9.18 1.53 -18.03
N LEU A 80 10.35 2.04 -17.65
CA LEU A 80 11.62 1.30 -17.77
C LEU A 80 11.68 0.08 -16.87
N LEU A 81 11.03 0.13 -15.71
CA LEU A 81 11.04 -1.00 -14.78
C LEU A 81 9.95 -2.04 -15.06
N ALA A 82 8.82 -1.67 -15.66
CA ALA A 82 7.66 -2.56 -15.73
C ALA A 82 7.05 -2.77 -17.12
N ASP A 83 7.34 -1.90 -18.12
CA ASP A 83 6.70 -2.00 -19.44
C ASP A 83 7.39 -3.04 -20.36
N LYS A 84 6.97 -4.28 -20.22
CA LYS A 84 7.41 -5.36 -21.09
C LYS A 84 6.99 -5.18 -22.55
N ALA A 85 5.89 -4.49 -22.80
CA ALA A 85 5.37 -4.35 -24.18
C ALA A 85 6.30 -3.48 -25.04
N THR A 86 6.84 -2.40 -24.45
CA THR A 86 7.77 -1.50 -25.14
C THR A 86 9.22 -1.97 -25.05
N TYR A 87 9.66 -2.41 -23.88
CA TYR A 87 11.09 -2.66 -23.61
C TYR A 87 11.51 -4.13 -23.73
N GLY A 88 10.58 -5.07 -23.71
CA GLY A 88 10.90 -6.51 -23.77
C GLY A 88 11.54 -6.99 -25.08
N ALA A 89 11.60 -6.15 -26.12
CA ALA A 89 12.30 -6.44 -27.36
C ALA A 89 13.79 -6.03 -27.35
N PHE A 90 14.23 -5.24 -26.36
CA PHE A 90 15.63 -4.83 -26.24
C PHE A 90 16.45 -5.96 -25.60
N ALA A 91 17.57 -6.31 -26.24
CA ALA A 91 18.38 -7.47 -25.84
C ALA A 91 18.92 -7.41 -24.41
N ASP A 92 19.19 -6.20 -23.93
CA ASP A 92 19.75 -5.97 -22.58
C ASP A 92 18.69 -5.85 -21.50
N TRP A 93 17.39 -5.73 -21.86
CA TRP A 93 16.30 -5.59 -20.89
C TRP A 93 15.82 -6.96 -20.40
N GLN A 94 16.11 -7.29 -19.16
CA GLN A 94 15.75 -8.56 -18.53
C GLN A 94 14.46 -8.48 -17.70
N GLY A 95 13.81 -7.30 -17.66
CA GLY A 95 12.60 -7.07 -16.86
C GLY A 95 11.38 -7.89 -17.32
N PRO A 96 10.21 -7.64 -16.75
CA PRO A 96 9.94 -6.57 -15.80
C PRO A 96 10.64 -6.75 -14.44
N TYR A 97 11.26 -5.71 -13.94
CA TYR A 97 11.99 -5.70 -12.66
C TYR A 97 11.07 -5.54 -11.46
N ILE A 98 9.87 -4.98 -11.68
CA ILE A 98 8.83 -4.82 -10.69
C ILE A 98 7.44 -4.95 -11.34
N SER A 99 6.46 -5.38 -10.55
CA SER A 99 5.05 -5.41 -10.97
C SER A 99 4.25 -4.50 -10.04
N PHE A 100 3.64 -3.47 -10.59
CA PHE A 100 2.78 -2.54 -9.86
C PHE A 100 1.34 -3.04 -9.80
N LYS A 101 0.64 -2.78 -8.70
CA LYS A 101 -0.80 -2.95 -8.63
C LYS A 101 -1.48 -1.75 -9.31
N LYS A 102 -2.69 -1.96 -9.80
CA LYS A 102 -3.47 -0.89 -10.43
C LYS A 102 -3.68 0.31 -9.50
N ASP A 103 -3.86 0.05 -8.21
CA ASP A 103 -4.09 1.09 -7.19
C ASP A 103 -2.81 1.84 -6.77
N ASP A 104 -1.65 1.43 -7.26
CA ASP A 104 -0.38 2.12 -7.05
C ASP A 104 -0.06 3.08 -8.22
N LEU A 105 -0.89 3.09 -9.26
CA LEU A 105 -0.63 3.82 -10.49
C LEU A 105 -1.76 4.79 -10.85
N ASN A 106 -1.38 5.98 -11.26
CA ASN A 106 -2.27 6.92 -11.95
C ASN A 106 -2.14 6.72 -13.46
N GLY A 107 -3.07 5.95 -14.03
CA GLY A 107 -3.07 5.63 -15.44
C GLY A 107 -2.73 4.17 -15.76
N THR A 108 -2.31 3.93 -16.99
CA THR A 108 -1.93 2.62 -17.51
C THR A 108 -0.51 2.66 -18.07
N ILE A 109 0.24 1.57 -17.91
CA ILE A 109 1.57 1.43 -18.51
C ILE A 109 1.39 1.12 -20.03
N PRO A 110 2.09 1.82 -20.94
CA PRO A 110 3.02 2.91 -20.67
C PRO A 110 2.32 4.24 -20.35
N GLY A 111 3.02 5.12 -19.59
CA GLY A 111 2.56 6.48 -19.31
C GLY A 111 1.93 6.66 -17.92
N ALA A 112 1.82 5.60 -17.14
CA ALA A 112 1.33 5.69 -15.76
C ALA A 112 2.38 6.34 -14.85
N ALA A 113 1.91 7.16 -13.90
CA ALA A 113 2.71 7.63 -12.79
C ALA A 113 2.48 6.77 -11.54
N LEU A 114 3.53 6.50 -10.78
CA LEU A 114 3.43 5.81 -9.50
C LEU A 114 2.96 6.81 -8.43
N GLU A 115 1.94 6.43 -7.67
CA GLU A 115 1.38 7.24 -6.58
C GLU A 115 1.60 6.58 -5.22
N ASP A 116 1.73 7.42 -4.20
CA ASP A 116 1.87 7.00 -2.83
C ASP A 116 0.49 6.75 -2.16
N SER A 117 0.49 6.47 -0.86
CA SER A 117 -0.73 6.17 -0.10
C SER A 117 -1.64 7.38 0.16
N TRP A 118 -1.27 8.55 -0.31
CA TRP A 118 -2.00 9.82 -0.21
C TRP A 118 -2.32 10.41 -1.58
N ASP A 119 -2.19 9.60 -2.65
CA ASP A 119 -2.44 9.97 -4.05
C ASP A 119 -1.46 11.04 -4.59
N ASN A 120 -0.27 11.16 -3.98
CA ASN A 120 0.80 12.02 -4.48
C ASN A 120 1.76 11.20 -5.33
N SER A 121 2.23 11.77 -6.45
CA SER A 121 3.22 11.13 -7.29
C SER A 121 4.57 11.04 -6.59
N TYR A 122 5.20 9.86 -6.63
CA TYR A 122 6.60 9.72 -6.20
C TYR A 122 7.51 10.61 -7.03
N ASN A 123 8.48 11.20 -6.38
CA ASN A 123 9.55 11.92 -7.05
C ASN A 123 10.78 11.01 -7.20
N TYR A 124 11.24 10.79 -8.42
CA TYR A 124 12.45 10.04 -8.73
C TYR A 124 13.44 10.93 -9.47
N VAL A 125 14.64 11.07 -8.91
CA VAL A 125 15.73 11.86 -9.46
C VAL A 125 16.98 10.99 -9.56
N ASN A 126 17.51 10.85 -10.77
CA ASN A 126 18.80 10.23 -11.02
C ASN A 126 19.89 11.30 -11.03
N SER A 127 20.92 11.12 -10.21
CA SER A 127 22.10 12.00 -10.12
C SER A 127 23.36 11.35 -10.76
N GLY A 128 23.19 10.38 -11.64
CA GLY A 128 24.25 9.66 -12.34
C GLY A 128 24.65 8.38 -11.58
N THR A 129 25.46 8.49 -10.57
CA THR A 129 25.91 7.34 -9.75
C THR A 129 24.99 7.02 -8.59
N THR A 130 24.08 7.91 -8.26
CA THR A 130 23.11 7.79 -7.17
C THR A 130 21.71 8.20 -7.63
N TYR A 131 20.71 7.91 -6.85
CA TYR A 131 19.33 8.33 -7.10
C TYR A 131 18.64 8.66 -5.79
N THR A 132 17.57 9.44 -5.87
CA THR A 132 16.66 9.70 -4.77
C THR A 132 15.25 9.33 -5.18
N ILE A 133 14.55 8.64 -4.29
CA ILE A 133 13.11 8.33 -4.40
C ILE A 133 12.43 8.98 -3.20
N ARG A 134 11.37 9.74 -3.44
CA ARG A 134 10.64 10.46 -2.39
C ARG A 134 9.13 10.35 -2.58
N SER A 135 8.43 10.08 -1.49
CA SER A 135 7.01 10.37 -1.32
C SER A 135 6.88 11.66 -0.52
N SER A 136 5.99 12.54 -0.91
CA SER A 136 5.71 13.81 -0.21
C SER A 136 4.88 13.63 1.07
N GLY A 137 4.62 12.39 1.49
CA GLY A 137 3.92 12.12 2.74
C GLY A 137 2.48 12.61 2.80
N PRO A 138 1.91 12.65 4.01
CA PRO A 138 0.52 13.01 4.23
C PRO A 138 0.15 14.46 3.93
N ASP A 139 1.10 15.40 3.94
CA ASP A 139 0.82 16.81 3.65
C ASP A 139 0.91 17.15 2.15
N GLY A 140 1.47 16.22 1.34
CA GLY A 140 1.64 16.38 -0.10
C GLY A 140 2.66 17.43 -0.52
N ALA A 141 3.39 18.03 0.42
CA ALA A 141 4.41 19.04 0.17
C ALA A 141 5.81 18.39 0.19
N SER A 142 6.59 18.63 -0.83
CA SER A 142 7.97 18.10 -0.90
C SER A 142 8.92 18.89 -0.02
N LEU A 143 9.93 18.22 0.53
CA LEU A 143 10.98 18.77 1.39
C LEU A 143 10.46 19.17 2.78
N THR A 144 9.51 18.42 3.29
CA THR A 144 8.95 18.56 4.64
C THR A 144 9.41 17.40 5.54
N ALA A 145 9.09 17.49 6.83
CA ALA A 145 9.56 16.53 7.83
C ALA A 145 8.85 15.17 7.77
N ASP A 146 7.73 15.09 7.06
CA ASP A 146 6.94 13.88 6.86
C ASP A 146 7.18 13.20 5.49
N ASP A 147 8.11 13.73 4.70
CA ASP A 147 8.62 13.06 3.50
C ASP A 147 9.20 11.68 3.84
N ILE A 148 8.99 10.73 2.95
CA ILE A 148 9.56 9.39 3.05
C ILE A 148 10.53 9.21 1.89
N THR A 149 11.79 8.99 2.21
CA THR A 149 12.88 8.87 1.24
C THR A 149 13.60 7.54 1.37
N ASN A 150 14.46 7.25 0.39
CA ASN A 150 15.36 6.10 0.42
C ASN A 150 16.70 6.40 1.14
N ASP A 151 16.83 7.55 1.75
CA ASP A 151 18.03 7.98 2.53
C ASP A 151 17.92 7.54 3.99
#